data_7a58925dfc4131c432836480e2523dde
#
_entry.id   7a58925dfc4131c432836480e2523dde
#
_cell.length_a   1.000
_cell.length_b   1.000
_cell.length_c   1.000
_cell.angle_alpha   90.00
_cell.angle_beta   90.00
_cell.angle_gamma   90.00
#
_symmetry.space_group_name_H-M   'P 1'
#
loop_
_entity.id
_entity.type
_entity.pdbx_description
1 polymer ?
#
loop_
_entity_poly.entity_id
_entity_poly.type
_entity_poly.pdbx_seq_one_letter_code
_entity_poly.pdbx_strand_id
1 'polypeptide(L)'
;TNLAKVSQVGAACHTGNRSCFFNEIVKKEYMEKNPLKILDEVYEIILDRKSNPKEGSYTNYLFDRGLDKILKKLGEEATEIVIASKNPEPDDIKYEIADFLYHMMVLMAEKGVTWEQIAQELSQR
;
A
#
# COMPACT_ATOMS: atom_id res chain seq x y z
N THR A 1 -0.96 10.32 16.40
CA THR A 1 -0.65 10.02 16.20
C THR A 1 -0.33 9.65 16.23
N ASN A 2 0.02 9.68 16.06
CA ASN A 2 0.59 9.20 15.79
C ASN A 2 1.07 8.63 15.65
N LEU A 3 1.42 8.59 15.57
CA LEU A 3 2.00 7.99 15.16
C LEU A 3 1.92 7.60 15.44
N ALA A 4 1.89 7.50 15.62
CA ALA A 4 1.96 7.03 15.67
C ALA A 4 1.49 6.69 16.28
N LYS A 5 1.21 7.04 16.66
CA LYS A 5 0.95 6.74 16.88
C LYS A 5 0.73 6.11 16.78
N VAL A 6 0.77 5.89 16.50
CA VAL A 6 0.89 5.11 16.13
C VAL A 6 0.96 4.40 16.22
N SER A 7 1.12 3.93 16.31
CA SER A 7 1.41 3.08 16.17
C SER A 7 1.65 2.22 15.94
N GLN A 8 2.12 1.56 15.79
CA GLN A 8 2.44 0.71 15.30
C GLN A 8 2.06 0.04 15.15
N VAL A 9 1.89 -0.12 15.04
CA VAL A 9 1.74 -0.89 14.79
C VAL A 9 2.13 -1.75 14.50
N GLY A 10 2.40 -2.16 14.43
CA GLY A 10 3.05 -2.90 14.12
C GLY A 10 3.73 -3.36 13.96
N ALA A 11 4.09 -3.59 13.92
CA ALA A 11 4.82 -3.90 13.67
C ALA A 11 5.12 -4.09 13.12
N ALA A 12 5.16 -3.59 13.20
CA ALA A 12 5.48 -3.62 12.61
C ALA A 12 5.87 -4.28 12.04
N CYS A 13 6.15 -4.63 12.10
CA CYS A 13 6.58 -5.24 11.51
C CYS A 13 5.99 -6.12 11.01
N HIS A 14 5.17 -6.21 11.01
CA HIS A 14 4.79 -7.18 10.63
C HIS A 14 5.43 -7.47 9.57
N THR A 15 6.10 -6.96 9.31
CA THR A 15 6.82 -7.30 8.38
C THR A 15 8.06 -7.65 8.85
N GLY A 16 8.04 -7.63 9.33
CA GLY A 16 8.88 -7.74 9.70
C GLY A 16 9.72 -7.29 10.18
N ASN A 17 10.06 -7.14 10.51
CA ASN A 17 10.53 -6.51 10.97
C ASN A 17 11.33 -6.08 11.07
N ARG A 18 11.98 -6.07 10.90
CA ARG A 18 12.46 -5.28 10.88
C ARG A 18 13.13 -4.42 11.31
N SER A 19 13.89 -4.32 10.95
CA SER A 19 14.15 -3.33 11.76
C SER A 19 13.00 -2.40 11.78
N CYS A 20 12.07 -2.73 12.67
CA CYS A 20 10.86 -1.95 12.76
C CYS A 20 11.13 -0.54 13.26
N PHE A 21 12.14 -0.40 14.14
CA PHE A 21 12.48 0.92 14.66
C PHE A 21 12.94 1.86 13.56
N PHE A 22 13.83 1.37 12.72
CA PHE A 22 14.30 2.19 11.59
C PHE A 22 13.16 2.54 10.65
N ASN A 23 12.30 1.55 10.36
CA ASN A 23 11.17 1.78 9.47
C ASN A 23 10.23 2.84 10.02
N GLU A 24 10.03 2.85 11.33
CA GLU A 24 9.16 3.85 11.94
C GLU A 24 9.76 5.24 11.86
N ILE A 25 11.07 5.36 12.03
CA ILE A 25 11.73 6.65 11.92
C ILE A 25 11.58 7.19 10.48
N VAL A 26 11.82 6.33 9.50
CA VAL A 26 11.71 6.73 8.10
C VAL A 26 10.27 7.14 7.78
N LYS A 27 9.30 6.36 8.23
CA LYS A 27 7.90 6.68 7.97
C LYS A 27 7.49 7.99 8.61
N LYS A 28 7.94 8.22 9.84
CA LYS A 28 7.62 9.48 10.52
C LYS A 28 8.21 10.67 9.77
N GLU A 29 9.44 10.54 9.29
CA GLU A 29 10.06 11.61 8.54
C GLU A 29 9.28 11.92 7.27
N TYR A 30 8.84 10.89 6.56
CA TYR A 30 8.00 11.08 5.38
C TYR A 30 6.70 11.77 5.73
N MET A 31 6.07 11.33 6.80
CA MET A 31 4.80 11.91 7.22
C MET A 31 4.93 13.39 7.58
N GLU A 32 6.06 13.78 8.14
CA GLU A 32 6.27 15.17 8.54
C GLU A 32 6.62 16.07 7.36
N LYS A 33 7.38 15.54 6.39
CA LYS A 33 7.87 16.36 5.28
C LYS A 33 6.96 16.25 4.06
N ASN A 34 6.59 15.05 3.69
CA ASN A 34 5.76 14.81 2.51
C ASN A 34 5.08 13.45 2.69
N PRO A 35 3.90 13.47 3.29
CA PRO A 35 3.23 12.19 3.60
C PRO A 35 2.98 11.31 2.38
N LEU A 36 2.87 11.90 1.20
CA LEU A 36 2.61 11.10 0.00
C LEU A 36 3.81 10.32 -0.48
N LYS A 37 4.99 10.59 0.07
CA LYS A 37 6.17 9.79 -0.27
C LYS A 37 6.02 8.34 0.17
N ILE A 38 5.13 8.05 1.12
CA ILE A 38 4.90 6.67 1.51
C ILE A 38 4.40 5.84 0.33
N LEU A 39 3.74 6.45 -0.65
CA LEU A 39 3.30 5.73 -1.83
C LEU A 39 4.49 5.20 -2.63
N ASP A 40 5.51 6.04 -2.82
CA ASP A 40 6.73 5.58 -3.50
C ASP A 40 7.41 4.47 -2.71
N GLU A 41 7.48 4.63 -1.39
CA GLU A 41 8.14 3.67 -0.54
C GLU A 41 7.49 2.30 -0.64
N VAL A 42 6.17 2.26 -0.51
CA VAL A 42 5.44 1.01 -0.58
C VAL A 42 5.56 0.38 -1.97
N TYR A 43 5.48 1.21 -3.00
CA TYR A 43 5.61 0.69 -4.36
C TYR A 43 6.98 0.05 -4.59
N GLU A 44 8.05 0.67 -4.05
CA GLU A 44 9.38 0.09 -4.17
C GLU A 44 9.48 -1.26 -3.46
N ILE A 45 8.84 -1.38 -2.31
CA ILE A 45 8.82 -2.65 -1.59
C ILE A 45 8.09 -3.71 -2.42
N ILE A 46 6.97 -3.33 -3.02
CA ILE A 46 6.20 -4.25 -3.86
C ILE A 46 7.05 -4.72 -5.06
N LEU A 47 7.74 -3.78 -5.70
CA LEU A 47 8.62 -4.13 -6.82
C LEU A 47 9.73 -5.06 -6.36
N ASP A 48 10.29 -4.79 -5.18
CA ASP A 48 11.33 -5.66 -4.64
C ASP A 48 10.81 -7.07 -4.39
N ARG A 49 9.59 -7.20 -3.87
CA ARG A 49 9.00 -8.52 -3.65
C ARG A 49 8.82 -9.29 -4.96
N LYS A 50 8.57 -8.58 -6.04
CA LYS A 50 8.45 -9.23 -7.34
C LYS A 50 9.79 -9.76 -7.83
N SER A 51 10.86 -8.98 -7.65
CA SER A 51 12.20 -9.37 -8.09
C SER A 51 12.87 -10.33 -7.11
N ASN A 52 12.62 -10.16 -5.82
CA ASN A 52 13.24 -10.95 -4.77
C ASN A 52 12.15 -11.52 -3.86
N PRO A 53 11.52 -12.62 -4.30
CA PRO A 53 10.39 -13.19 -3.56
C PRO A 53 10.76 -13.55 -2.14
N LYS A 54 9.81 -13.35 -1.24
CA LYS A 54 9.99 -13.65 0.17
C LYS A 54 8.88 -14.60 0.61
N GLU A 55 9.28 -15.71 1.18
CA GLU A 55 8.33 -16.73 1.61
C GLU A 55 7.40 -16.15 2.68
N GLY A 56 6.11 -16.46 2.57
CA GLY A 56 5.13 -15.96 3.52
C GLY A 56 4.62 -14.56 3.20
N SER A 57 5.14 -13.92 2.16
CA SER A 57 4.70 -12.58 1.79
C SER A 57 3.36 -12.62 1.07
N TYR A 58 2.40 -11.82 1.55
CA TYR A 58 1.12 -11.70 0.87
C TYR A 58 1.28 -11.12 -0.52
N THR A 59 2.22 -10.17 -0.68
CA THR A 59 2.48 -9.58 -1.99
C THR A 59 2.93 -10.66 -2.98
N ASN A 60 3.81 -11.56 -2.54
CA ASN A 60 4.25 -12.65 -3.40
C ASN A 60 3.12 -13.63 -3.69
N TYR A 61 2.25 -13.85 -2.72
CA TYR A 61 1.07 -14.68 -2.95
C TYR A 61 0.24 -14.11 -4.11
N LEU A 62 0.05 -12.79 -4.13
CA LEU A 62 -0.72 -12.16 -5.20
C LEU A 62 -0.03 -12.32 -6.55
N PHE A 63 1.29 -12.09 -6.60
CA PHE A 63 2.02 -12.26 -7.86
C PHE A 63 1.97 -13.71 -8.33
N ASP A 64 2.10 -14.66 -7.40
CA ASP A 64 2.06 -16.08 -7.74
C ASP A 64 0.69 -16.51 -8.27
N ARG A 65 -0.37 -15.96 -7.71
CA ARG A 65 -1.73 -16.29 -8.18
C ARG A 65 -2.05 -15.61 -9.50
N GLY A 66 -1.36 -14.54 -9.82
CA GLY A 66 -1.44 -13.94 -11.14
C GLY A 66 -2.49 -12.84 -11.27
N LEU A 67 -2.61 -12.35 -12.50
CA LEU A 67 -3.38 -11.14 -12.79
C LEU A 67 -4.84 -11.25 -12.37
N ASP A 68 -5.48 -12.40 -12.65
CA ASP A 68 -6.89 -12.52 -12.32
C ASP A 68 -7.15 -12.37 -10.83
N LYS A 69 -6.27 -12.93 -10.00
CA LYS A 69 -6.41 -12.79 -8.55
C LYS A 69 -6.19 -11.34 -8.12
N ILE A 70 -5.20 -10.69 -8.71
CA ILE A 70 -4.91 -9.29 -8.39
C ILE A 70 -6.13 -8.44 -8.74
N LEU A 71 -6.73 -8.67 -9.91
CA LEU A 71 -7.90 -7.91 -10.34
C LEU A 71 -9.11 -8.19 -9.46
N LYS A 72 -9.29 -9.44 -9.05
CA LYS A 72 -10.37 -9.78 -8.15
C LYS A 72 -10.24 -9.04 -6.83
N LYS A 73 -9.04 -9.02 -6.26
CA LYS A 73 -8.80 -8.31 -5.01
C LYS A 73 -9.03 -6.82 -5.17
N LEU A 74 -8.56 -6.25 -6.28
CA LEU A 74 -8.76 -4.83 -6.51
C LEU A 74 -10.24 -4.47 -6.56
N GLY A 75 -11.04 -5.29 -7.25
CA GLY A 75 -12.48 -5.06 -7.30
C GLY A 75 -13.14 -5.18 -5.95
N GLU A 76 -12.70 -6.16 -5.16
CA GLU A 76 -13.23 -6.34 -3.80
C GLU A 76 -12.92 -5.12 -2.93
N GLU A 77 -11.69 -4.60 -3.01
CA GLU A 77 -11.31 -3.46 -2.19
C GLU A 77 -12.05 -2.20 -2.61
N ALA A 78 -12.29 -2.03 -3.91
CA ALA A 78 -13.10 -0.90 -4.38
C ALA A 78 -14.51 -0.98 -3.82
N THR A 79 -15.09 -2.18 -3.79
CA THR A 79 -16.41 -2.38 -3.22
C THR A 79 -16.42 -2.09 -1.71
N GLU A 80 -15.36 -2.46 -1.01
CA GLU A 80 -15.25 -2.16 0.40
C GLU A 80 -15.26 -0.66 0.66
N ILE A 81 -14.62 0.13 -0.21
CA ILE A 81 -14.66 1.59 -0.08
C ILE A 81 -16.10 2.08 -0.20
N VAL A 82 -16.83 1.56 -1.19
CA VAL A 82 -18.22 1.97 -1.39
C VAL A 82 -19.05 1.68 -0.14
N ILE A 83 -18.89 0.47 0.41
CA ILE A 83 -19.64 0.06 1.59
C ILE A 83 -19.25 0.92 2.80
N ALA A 84 -17.95 1.10 3.02
CA ALA A 84 -17.46 1.88 4.16
C ALA A 84 -17.90 3.34 4.09
N SER A 85 -18.10 3.86 2.88
CA SER A 85 -18.51 5.24 2.70
C SER A 85 -19.90 5.53 3.27
N LYS A 86 -20.69 4.50 3.51
CA LYS A 86 -22.00 4.65 4.12
C LYS A 86 -21.93 4.74 5.64
N ASN A 87 -20.78 4.39 6.21
CA ASN A 87 -20.58 4.49 7.66
C ASN A 87 -20.23 5.92 8.05
N PRO A 88 -20.65 6.37 9.24
CA PRO A 88 -20.31 7.73 9.66
C PRO A 88 -18.86 7.89 10.09
N GLU A 89 -18.14 6.80 10.30
CA GLU A 89 -16.78 6.85 10.86
C GLU A 89 -15.75 6.99 9.73
N PRO A 90 -15.01 8.12 9.67
CA PRO A 90 -14.02 8.29 8.60
C PRO A 90 -12.87 7.31 8.67
N ASP A 91 -12.63 6.67 9.83
CA ASP A 91 -11.54 5.71 9.94
C ASP A 91 -11.77 4.48 9.06
N ASP A 92 -13.03 4.06 8.90
CA ASP A 92 -13.34 2.92 8.06
C ASP A 92 -12.98 3.21 6.60
N ILE A 93 -13.34 4.39 6.12
CA ILE A 93 -13.04 4.79 4.75
C ILE A 93 -11.53 4.87 4.53
N LYS A 94 -10.84 5.45 5.51
CA LYS A 94 -9.39 5.61 5.46
C LYS A 94 -8.69 4.26 5.31
N TYR A 95 -9.13 3.28 6.11
CA TYR A 95 -8.56 1.95 6.07
C TYR A 95 -8.78 1.30 4.70
N GLU A 96 -10.00 1.40 4.18
CA GLU A 96 -10.32 0.74 2.92
C GLU A 96 -9.61 1.41 1.74
N ILE A 97 -9.47 2.74 1.77
CA ILE A 97 -8.73 3.42 0.72
C ILE A 97 -7.26 3.00 0.73
N ALA A 98 -6.67 2.89 1.92
CA ALA A 98 -5.28 2.45 2.01
C ALA A 98 -5.11 1.04 1.46
N ASP A 99 -6.06 0.16 1.78
CA ASP A 99 -6.02 -1.22 1.30
C ASP A 99 -6.19 -1.27 -0.22
N PHE A 100 -7.08 -0.44 -0.75
CA PHE A 100 -7.27 -0.33 -2.19
C PHE A 100 -5.98 0.16 -2.87
N LEU A 101 -5.34 1.20 -2.32
CA LEU A 101 -4.11 1.73 -2.89
C LEU A 101 -3.01 0.67 -2.91
N TYR A 102 -2.93 -0.14 -1.86
CA TYR A 102 -1.94 -1.21 -1.83
C TYR A 102 -2.18 -2.19 -2.97
N HIS A 103 -3.42 -2.66 -3.13
CA HIS A 103 -3.72 -3.62 -4.19
C HIS A 103 -3.57 -3.01 -5.58
N MET A 104 -3.87 -1.71 -5.70
CA MET A 104 -3.65 -1.02 -6.96
C MET A 104 -2.17 -0.97 -7.32
N MET A 105 -1.30 -0.78 -6.30
CA MET A 105 0.13 -0.77 -6.56
C MET A 105 0.64 -2.15 -6.97
N VAL A 106 0.04 -3.21 -6.44
CA VAL A 106 0.39 -4.55 -6.91
C VAL A 106 0.04 -4.71 -8.38
N LEU A 107 -1.14 -4.23 -8.78
CA LEU A 107 -1.52 -4.25 -10.19
C LEU A 107 -0.55 -3.39 -11.03
N MET A 108 -0.18 -2.22 -10.53
CA MET A 108 0.77 -1.36 -11.24
C MET A 108 2.09 -2.10 -11.47
N ALA A 109 2.58 -2.79 -10.46
CA ALA A 109 3.82 -3.55 -10.57
C ALA A 109 3.68 -4.68 -11.58
N GLU A 110 2.53 -5.34 -11.58
CA GLU A 110 2.29 -6.44 -12.51
C GLU A 110 2.23 -5.95 -13.96
N LYS A 111 1.69 -4.76 -14.18
CA LYS A 111 1.51 -4.22 -15.52
C LYS A 111 2.62 -3.24 -15.93
N GLY A 112 3.56 -2.95 -15.05
CA GLY A 112 4.67 -2.06 -15.37
C GLY A 112 4.30 -0.60 -15.41
N VAL A 113 3.30 -0.17 -14.61
CA VAL A 113 2.88 1.22 -14.55
C VAL A 113 3.51 1.86 -13.31
N THR A 114 4.01 3.08 -13.47
CA THR A 114 4.67 3.79 -12.37
C THR A 114 3.82 4.94 -11.86
N TRP A 115 4.11 5.38 -10.63
CA TRP A 115 3.45 6.57 -10.10
C TRP A 115 3.72 7.81 -10.96
N GLU A 116 4.93 7.90 -11.51
CA GLU A 116 5.27 9.03 -12.39
C GLU A 116 4.35 9.07 -13.62
N GLN A 117 4.06 7.92 -14.19
CA GLN A 117 3.18 7.86 -15.35
C GLN A 117 1.76 8.27 -14.98
N ILE A 118 1.28 7.84 -13.81
CA ILE A 118 -0.05 8.20 -13.36
C ILE A 118 -0.11 9.70 -13.08
N ALA A 119 0.91 10.24 -12.41
CA ALA A 119 0.96 11.68 -12.12
C ALA A 119 0.99 12.49 -13.40
N GLN A 120 1.75 12.03 -14.38
CA GLN A 120 1.83 12.70 -15.69
C GLN A 120 0.46 12.76 -16.34
N GLU A 121 -0.25 11.63 -16.31
CA GLU A 121 -1.60 11.58 -16.90
C GLU A 121 -2.55 12.53 -16.19
N LEU A 122 -2.49 12.55 -14.85
CA LEU A 122 -3.35 13.46 -14.09
C LEU A 122 -3.04 14.93 -14.38
N SER A 123 -1.77 15.25 -14.57
CA SER A 123 -1.37 16.64 -14.81
C SER A 123 -1.88 17.17 -16.15
N GLN A 124 -2.28 16.29 -17.04
CA GLN A 124 -2.78 16.68 -18.36
C GLN A 124 -4.31 16.73 -18.43
N ARG A 125 -5.01 16.44 -17.34
CA ARG A 125 -6.47 16.42 -17.32
C ARG A 125 -7.13 17.78 -17.08
#